data_a3a1ec22383709e0bf04a61cfcfc33f9
#
_entry.id   a3a1ec22383709e0bf04a61cfcfc33f9
#
_cell.length_a   1.000
_cell.length_b   1.000
_cell.length_c   1.000
_cell.angle_alpha   90.00
_cell.angle_beta   90.00
_cell.angle_gamma   90.00
#
_symmetry.space_group_name_H-M   'P 1'
#
loop_
_entity.id
_entity.type
_entity.pdbx_description
1 polymer ?
#
loop_
_entity_poly.entity_id
_entity_poly.type
_entity_poly.pdbx_seq_one_letter_code
_entity_poly.pdbx_strand_id
1 'polypeptide(L)'
;IPDNIPQDLLDKAECIIVLPSVKKLAIGIGGSYGRGAMICRGGENFTGSWGAPAMFALEGGNIGIQLGGQATDFVLLIMNVKGAKSVMGSKVKLGADAAAAAGPKGRTATAATDVVMRAEILSYSRSRGLFAGISLEGSTLRQDNGANKKLYGREVSAREILLQGKVAAPPAAQKLISILNGKTPKNLSDPKSLQ
;
A
#
# COMPACT_ATOMS: atom_id res chain seq x y z
N ILE A 1 -2.96 10.75 7.44
CA ILE A 1 -2.18 10.78 6.20
C ILE A 1 -1.36 12.05 6.19
N PRO A 2 -0.10 11.96 5.93
CA PRO A 2 0.83 13.04 6.14
C PRO A 2 0.82 14.06 5.02
N ASP A 3 1.12 15.28 5.40
CA ASP A 3 1.15 16.42 4.49
C ASP A 3 2.31 16.41 3.51
N ASN A 4 3.26 15.49 3.64
CA ASN A 4 4.45 15.46 2.79
C ASN A 4 4.49 14.33 1.76
N ILE A 5 3.44 13.51 1.66
CA ILE A 5 3.22 12.67 0.48
C ILE A 5 2.56 13.55 -0.58
N PRO A 6 3.11 13.64 -1.81
CA PRO A 6 2.53 14.50 -2.84
C PRO A 6 1.06 14.19 -3.10
N GLN A 7 0.20 15.22 -3.07
CA GLN A 7 -1.22 15.05 -3.31
C GLN A 7 -1.49 14.45 -4.70
N ASP A 8 -0.70 14.83 -5.70
CA ASP A 8 -0.82 14.28 -7.06
C ASP A 8 -0.69 12.77 -7.10
N LEU A 9 0.20 12.22 -6.30
CA LEU A 9 0.40 10.77 -6.23
C LEU A 9 -0.75 10.09 -5.50
N LEU A 10 -1.24 10.68 -4.41
CA LEU A 10 -2.42 10.16 -3.72
C LEU A 10 -3.63 10.13 -4.65
N ASP A 11 -3.83 11.20 -5.43
CA ASP A 11 -4.96 11.29 -6.36
C ASP A 11 -4.88 10.29 -7.51
N LYS A 12 -3.67 9.87 -7.87
CA LYS A 12 -3.44 8.88 -8.94
C LYS A 12 -3.35 7.45 -8.45
N ALA A 13 -3.29 7.22 -7.15
CA ALA A 13 -3.20 5.88 -6.59
C ALA A 13 -4.53 5.14 -6.73
N GLU A 14 -4.47 3.90 -7.22
CA GLU A 14 -5.62 2.99 -7.25
C GLU A 14 -5.93 2.45 -5.87
N CYS A 15 -4.87 2.13 -5.13
CA CYS A 15 -4.92 1.56 -3.79
C CYS A 15 -3.83 2.17 -2.92
N ILE A 16 -4.02 2.07 -1.61
CA ILE A 16 -3.02 2.45 -0.61
C ILE A 16 -2.85 1.30 0.38
N ILE A 17 -1.62 1.04 0.78
CA ILE A 17 -1.32 0.08 1.85
C ILE A 17 -0.71 0.85 3.01
N VAL A 18 -1.28 0.69 4.20
CA VAL A 18 -0.80 1.30 5.43
C VAL A 18 -0.30 0.20 6.34
N LEU A 19 0.98 0.24 6.69
CA LEU A 19 1.64 -0.74 7.53
C LEU A 19 2.19 -0.03 8.77
N PRO A 20 1.39 0.08 9.84
CA PRO A 20 1.85 0.76 11.04
C PRO A 20 2.83 -0.09 11.83
N SER A 21 3.84 0.55 12.40
CA SER A 21 4.79 -0.07 13.35
C SER A 21 5.47 -1.33 12.83
N VAL A 22 6.02 -1.28 11.61
CA VAL A 22 6.84 -2.36 11.06
C VAL A 22 8.07 -2.55 11.94
N LYS A 23 8.26 -3.76 12.44
CA LYS A 23 9.32 -4.11 13.38
C LYS A 23 10.35 -5.04 12.75
N LYS A 24 11.59 -4.89 13.18
CA LYS A 24 12.64 -5.85 12.89
C LYS A 24 12.42 -7.09 13.76
N LEU A 25 12.24 -8.25 13.14
CA LEU A 25 12.21 -9.51 13.88
C LEU A 25 13.64 -9.89 14.28
N ALA A 26 13.84 -10.10 15.56
CA ALA A 26 15.12 -10.54 16.11
C ALA A 26 15.30 -12.05 15.91
N ILE A 27 15.16 -12.53 14.68
CA ILE A 27 15.41 -13.91 14.33
C ILE A 27 16.65 -13.95 13.44
N GLY A 28 17.84 -14.03 14.03
CA GLY A 28 19.13 -14.41 13.40
C GLY A 28 19.49 -13.87 12.02
N ILE A 29 18.52 -13.44 11.19
CA ILE A 29 18.71 -12.99 9.82
C ILE A 29 18.22 -11.56 9.58
N GLY A 30 17.80 -10.84 10.60
CA GLY A 30 17.40 -9.44 10.47
C GLY A 30 16.17 -9.18 9.62
N GLY A 31 15.23 -10.11 9.52
CA GLY A 31 13.98 -9.93 8.80
C GLY A 31 13.08 -8.89 9.47
N SER A 32 12.32 -8.16 8.64
CA SER A 32 11.30 -7.24 9.12
C SER A 32 9.92 -7.82 8.91
N TYR A 33 9.03 -7.55 9.85
CA TYR A 33 7.65 -7.99 9.79
C TYR A 33 6.72 -6.83 10.09
N GLY A 34 5.78 -6.58 9.18
CA GLY A 34 4.74 -5.58 9.36
C GLY A 34 3.41 -6.09 8.85
N ARG A 35 2.34 -5.76 9.58
CA ARG A 35 0.96 -6.05 9.19
C ARG A 35 0.22 -4.75 9.00
N GLY A 36 -0.70 -4.75 8.06
CA GLY A 36 -1.52 -3.57 7.81
C GLY A 36 -2.64 -3.84 6.85
N ALA A 37 -3.23 -2.77 6.37
CA ALA A 37 -4.41 -2.83 5.53
C ALA A 37 -4.14 -2.24 4.15
N MET A 38 -4.64 -2.92 3.12
CA MET A 38 -4.75 -2.40 1.77
C MET A 38 -6.18 -1.95 1.55
N ILE A 39 -6.35 -0.72 1.08
CA ILE A 39 -7.64 -0.16 0.73
C ILE A 39 -7.57 0.34 -0.70
N CYS A 40 -8.60 0.01 -1.48
CA CYS A 40 -8.69 0.42 -2.88
C CYS A 40 -9.92 1.28 -3.11
N ARG A 41 -9.88 2.11 -4.15
CA ARG A 41 -11.06 2.75 -4.67
C ARG A 41 -12.00 1.65 -5.17
N GLY A 42 -13.27 1.75 -4.86
CA GLY A 42 -14.27 0.77 -5.25
C GLY A 42 -14.75 0.96 -6.67
N GLY A 43 -15.75 0.18 -7.03
CA GLY A 43 -16.38 0.27 -8.34
C GLY A 43 -15.54 -0.28 -9.48
N GLU A 44 -16.08 -0.17 -10.69
CA GLU A 44 -15.40 -0.63 -11.88
C GLU A 44 -14.18 0.23 -12.17
N ASN A 45 -13.05 -0.42 -12.44
CA ASN A 45 -11.76 0.25 -12.73
C ASN A 45 -11.30 1.24 -11.64
N PHE A 46 -11.62 0.97 -10.38
CA PHE A 46 -11.21 1.83 -9.25
C PHE A 46 -11.70 3.28 -9.36
N THR A 47 -12.89 3.49 -9.93
CA THR A 47 -13.46 4.83 -10.13
C THR A 47 -14.38 5.29 -9.01
N GLY A 48 -14.75 4.40 -8.09
CA GLY A 48 -15.62 4.71 -6.98
C GLY A 48 -14.91 5.22 -5.74
N SER A 49 -15.65 5.35 -4.65
CA SER A 49 -15.11 5.74 -3.36
C SER A 49 -14.29 4.61 -2.72
N TRP A 50 -13.45 4.96 -1.75
CA TRP A 50 -12.61 4.00 -1.02
C TRP A 50 -13.49 3.00 -0.27
N GLY A 51 -13.12 1.73 -0.34
CA GLY A 51 -13.91 0.62 0.16
C GLY A 51 -13.30 -0.15 1.33
N ALA A 52 -13.79 -1.37 1.54
CA ALA A 52 -13.38 -2.22 2.65
C ALA A 52 -11.91 -2.64 2.57
N PRO A 53 -11.18 -2.72 3.70
CA PRO A 53 -9.78 -3.08 3.73
C PRO A 53 -9.55 -4.59 3.65
N ALA A 54 -8.45 -4.99 3.00
CA ALA A 54 -7.91 -6.33 3.09
C ALA A 54 -6.60 -6.30 3.86
N MET A 55 -6.37 -7.28 4.72
CA MET A 55 -5.17 -7.35 5.55
C MET A 55 -4.01 -7.96 4.77
N PHE A 56 -2.84 -7.35 4.92
CA PHE A 56 -1.60 -7.74 4.27
C PHE A 56 -0.46 -7.78 5.28
N ALA A 57 0.58 -8.53 4.92
CA ALA A 57 1.83 -8.58 5.66
C ALA A 57 3.00 -8.23 4.73
N LEU A 58 3.96 -7.50 5.27
CA LEU A 58 5.23 -7.16 4.60
C LEU A 58 6.37 -7.89 5.31
N GLU A 59 7.16 -8.62 4.54
CA GLU A 59 8.31 -9.36 5.04
C GLU A 59 9.54 -9.04 4.19
N GLY A 60 10.71 -8.91 4.82
CA GLY A 60 11.92 -8.70 4.03
C GLY A 60 13.17 -8.54 4.86
N GLY A 61 14.26 -9.18 4.42
CA GLY A 61 15.55 -9.16 5.11
C GLY A 61 16.26 -7.80 5.09
N ASN A 62 16.01 -6.97 4.07
CA ASN A 62 16.73 -5.70 3.89
C ASN A 62 16.10 -4.53 4.65
N ILE A 63 14.80 -4.60 4.98
CA ILE A 63 14.09 -3.51 5.65
C ILE A 63 14.69 -3.24 7.04
N GLY A 64 15.05 -4.29 7.78
CA GLY A 64 15.60 -4.17 9.11
C GLY A 64 16.92 -3.39 9.19
N ILE A 65 17.75 -3.48 8.16
CA ILE A 65 19.00 -2.73 8.04
C ILE A 65 18.69 -1.24 7.85
N GLN A 66 17.73 -0.91 7.01
CA GLN A 66 17.34 0.48 6.73
C GLN A 66 16.69 1.16 7.93
N LEU A 67 15.97 0.40 8.77
CA LEU A 67 15.27 0.94 9.93
C LEU A 67 16.15 1.10 11.17
N GLY A 68 17.35 0.56 11.17
CA GLY A 68 18.22 0.62 12.34
C GLY A 68 17.65 -0.03 13.60
N GLY A 69 16.69 -0.96 13.44
CA GLY A 69 16.05 -1.67 14.55
C GLY A 69 14.85 -0.97 15.18
N GLN A 70 14.45 0.21 14.70
CA GLN A 70 13.28 0.93 15.21
C GLN A 70 12.01 0.54 14.48
N ALA A 71 10.86 0.60 15.17
CA ALA A 71 9.57 0.45 14.55
C ALA A 71 9.25 1.68 13.68
N THR A 72 8.73 1.46 12.48
CA THR A 72 8.44 2.52 11.51
C THR A 72 7.12 2.25 10.81
N ASP A 73 6.38 3.31 10.52
CA ASP A 73 5.16 3.20 9.71
C ASP A 73 5.53 3.28 8.22
N PHE A 74 4.91 2.44 7.41
CA PHE A 74 5.05 2.49 5.96
C PHE A 74 3.71 2.82 5.29
N VAL A 75 3.80 3.56 4.20
CA VAL A 75 2.68 3.79 3.28
C VAL A 75 3.16 3.43 1.88
N LEU A 76 2.41 2.55 1.21
CA LEU A 76 2.67 2.16 -0.17
C LEU A 76 1.52 2.62 -1.04
N LEU A 77 1.84 3.29 -2.14
CA LEU A 77 0.87 3.73 -3.14
C LEU A 77 0.91 2.79 -4.33
N ILE A 78 -0.22 2.19 -4.66
CA ILE A 78 -0.37 1.34 -5.85
C ILE A 78 -0.83 2.23 -7.00
N MET A 79 0.03 2.47 -7.98
CA MET A 79 -0.13 3.55 -8.94
C MET A 79 -0.85 3.17 -10.22
N ASN A 80 -1.12 1.89 -10.45
CA ASN A 80 -1.84 1.43 -11.63
C ASN A 80 -2.61 0.12 -11.37
N VAL A 81 -3.50 -0.19 -12.30
CA VAL A 81 -4.36 -1.38 -12.18
C VAL A 81 -3.55 -2.67 -12.20
N LYS A 82 -2.50 -2.72 -13.01
CA LYS A 82 -1.63 -3.90 -13.08
C LYS A 82 -0.98 -4.19 -11.73
N GLY A 83 -0.46 -3.17 -11.06
CA GLY A 83 0.11 -3.30 -9.72
C GLY A 83 -0.91 -3.76 -8.69
N ALA A 84 -2.11 -3.20 -8.74
CA ALA A 84 -3.21 -3.60 -7.85
C ALA A 84 -3.57 -5.07 -8.03
N LYS A 85 -3.75 -5.52 -9.26
CA LYS A 85 -4.08 -6.91 -9.55
C LYS A 85 -2.97 -7.88 -9.16
N SER A 86 -1.70 -7.49 -9.36
CA SER A 86 -0.55 -8.30 -8.95
C SER A 86 -0.54 -8.52 -7.44
N VAL A 87 -0.74 -7.46 -6.67
CA VAL A 87 -0.76 -7.52 -5.20
C VAL A 87 -1.93 -8.35 -4.69
N MET A 88 -3.09 -8.25 -5.32
CA MET A 88 -4.28 -9.01 -4.92
C MET A 88 -4.22 -10.49 -5.31
N GLY A 89 -3.41 -10.84 -6.29
CA GLY A 89 -3.39 -12.19 -6.87
C GLY A 89 -2.70 -13.21 -5.99
N SER A 90 -1.59 -12.86 -5.40
CA SER A 90 -0.78 -13.78 -4.62
C SER A 90 0.32 -13.02 -3.87
N LYS A 91 1.31 -13.75 -3.42
CA LYS A 91 2.55 -13.26 -2.84
C LYS A 91 3.36 -12.49 -3.90
N VAL A 92 3.74 -11.27 -3.60
CA VAL A 92 4.44 -10.37 -4.53
C VAL A 92 5.79 -9.97 -3.96
N LYS A 93 6.86 -10.26 -4.71
CA LYS A 93 8.19 -9.77 -4.37
C LYS A 93 8.39 -8.41 -5.05
N LEU A 94 8.57 -7.37 -4.25
CA LEU A 94 8.74 -6.01 -4.76
C LEU A 94 10.05 -5.88 -5.52
N GLY A 95 10.00 -5.25 -6.67
CA GLY A 95 11.12 -5.12 -7.59
C GLY A 95 11.25 -6.26 -8.59
N ALA A 96 10.73 -7.45 -8.28
CA ALA A 96 10.75 -8.60 -9.18
C ALA A 96 9.39 -8.85 -9.82
N ASP A 97 8.34 -9.01 -9.00
CA ASP A 97 6.98 -9.30 -9.49
C ASP A 97 6.18 -8.03 -9.81
N ALA A 98 6.53 -6.92 -9.17
CA ALA A 98 5.96 -5.61 -9.43
C ALA A 98 7.06 -4.55 -9.33
N ALA A 99 7.09 -3.61 -10.26
CA ALA A 99 8.05 -2.53 -10.25
C ALA A 99 7.82 -1.63 -9.04
N ALA A 100 8.82 -1.48 -8.19
CA ALA A 100 8.75 -0.72 -6.96
C ALA A 100 9.85 0.33 -6.88
N ALA A 101 9.53 1.49 -6.32
CA ALA A 101 10.50 2.56 -6.14
C ALA A 101 10.21 3.35 -4.86
N ALA A 102 11.22 4.08 -4.39
CA ALA A 102 11.03 5.07 -3.33
C ALA A 102 10.15 6.20 -3.84
N GLY A 103 9.18 6.63 -3.04
CA GLY A 103 8.32 7.74 -3.39
C GLY A 103 9.09 9.07 -3.48
N PRO A 104 8.78 9.95 -4.45
CA PRO A 104 9.43 11.25 -4.55
C PRO A 104 9.02 12.20 -3.44
N LYS A 105 9.90 13.15 -3.11
CA LYS A 105 9.65 14.20 -2.13
C LYS A 105 8.97 15.41 -2.77
N GLY A 106 8.28 16.19 -1.95
CA GLY A 106 7.75 17.48 -2.33
C GLY A 106 6.27 17.47 -2.58
N ARG A 107 5.71 18.67 -2.81
CA ARG A 107 4.26 18.84 -3.01
C ARG A 107 3.80 18.42 -4.41
N THR A 108 4.71 18.38 -5.36
CA THR A 108 4.43 18.01 -6.74
C THR A 108 5.42 16.94 -7.20
N ALA A 109 4.94 15.97 -7.93
CA ALA A 109 5.75 14.89 -8.48
C ALA A 109 6.53 15.30 -9.74
N THR A 110 6.73 16.60 -9.97
CA THR A 110 7.34 17.16 -11.19
C THR A 110 8.81 16.79 -11.38
N ALA A 111 9.47 16.30 -10.32
CA ALA A 111 10.84 15.83 -10.40
C ALA A 111 10.92 14.29 -10.54
N ALA A 112 9.86 13.67 -11.07
CA ALA A 112 9.79 12.23 -11.21
C ALA A 112 10.84 11.73 -12.22
N THR A 113 11.73 10.87 -11.77
CA THR A 113 12.64 10.14 -12.63
C THR A 113 11.85 9.08 -13.41
N ASP A 114 12.42 8.54 -14.50
CA ASP A 114 11.81 7.45 -15.25
C ASP A 114 11.44 6.24 -14.36
N VAL A 115 12.25 5.99 -13.33
CA VAL A 115 12.01 4.90 -12.37
C VAL A 115 10.69 5.12 -11.61
N VAL A 116 10.44 6.35 -11.14
CA VAL A 116 9.21 6.70 -10.43
C VAL A 116 8.01 6.62 -11.37
N MET A 117 8.14 7.09 -12.61
CA MET A 117 7.05 7.07 -13.58
C MET A 117 6.66 5.66 -14.03
N ARG A 118 7.59 4.71 -13.98
CA ARG A 118 7.35 3.31 -14.35
C ARG A 118 6.96 2.44 -13.15
N ALA A 119 7.09 2.95 -11.93
CA ALA A 119 6.80 2.18 -10.73
C ALA A 119 5.31 1.87 -10.63
N GLU A 120 5.02 0.63 -10.32
CA GLU A 120 3.67 0.20 -9.98
C GLU A 120 3.36 0.48 -8.51
N ILE A 121 4.39 0.48 -7.67
CA ILE A 121 4.30 0.70 -6.23
C ILE A 121 5.34 1.73 -5.81
N LEU A 122 4.88 2.80 -5.15
CA LEU A 122 5.74 3.80 -4.54
C LEU A 122 5.67 3.67 -3.02
N SER A 123 6.82 3.67 -2.36
CA SER A 123 6.91 3.39 -0.93
C SER A 123 7.43 4.57 -0.14
N TYR A 124 6.81 4.82 1.01
CA TYR A 124 7.18 5.84 1.97
C TYR A 124 7.33 5.24 3.35
N SER A 125 8.27 5.76 4.13
CA SER A 125 8.39 5.47 5.56
C SER A 125 8.24 6.74 6.38
N ARG A 126 7.66 6.61 7.58
CA ARG A 126 7.51 7.73 8.50
C ARG A 126 8.65 7.70 9.52
N SER A 127 9.39 8.79 9.61
CA SER A 127 10.42 9.00 10.62
C SER A 127 10.30 10.41 11.16
N ARG A 128 10.30 10.54 12.49
CA ARG A 128 10.20 11.85 13.16
C ARG A 128 8.99 12.68 12.68
N GLY A 129 7.85 12.03 12.45
CA GLY A 129 6.63 12.71 12.03
C GLY A 129 6.53 13.03 10.55
N LEU A 130 7.58 12.81 9.77
CA LEU A 130 7.60 13.08 8.34
C LEU A 130 7.74 11.78 7.54
N PHE A 131 7.09 11.73 6.39
CA PHE A 131 7.26 10.64 5.44
C PHE A 131 8.36 10.97 4.43
N ALA A 132 9.17 9.97 4.15
CA ALA A 132 10.22 10.02 3.15
C ALA A 132 10.17 8.78 2.28
N GLY A 133 10.55 8.90 1.02
CA GLY A 133 10.63 7.77 0.13
C GLY A 133 11.63 6.73 0.63
N ILE A 134 11.26 5.46 0.53
CA ILE A 134 12.11 4.33 0.89
C ILE A 134 11.98 3.24 -0.17
N SER A 135 13.08 2.57 -0.51
CA SER A 135 13.03 1.42 -1.39
C SER A 135 12.73 0.16 -0.57
N LEU A 136 11.67 -0.55 -0.94
CA LEU A 136 11.31 -1.83 -0.36
C LEU A 136 11.61 -3.01 -1.30
N GLU A 137 12.47 -2.80 -2.31
CA GLU A 137 12.86 -3.87 -3.23
C GLU A 137 13.42 -5.09 -2.46
N GLY A 138 13.04 -6.27 -2.90
CA GLY A 138 13.41 -7.52 -2.24
C GLY A 138 12.47 -7.94 -1.12
N SER A 139 11.60 -7.04 -0.66
CA SER A 139 10.56 -7.37 0.33
C SER A 139 9.39 -8.08 -0.33
N THR A 140 8.65 -8.83 0.44
CA THR A 140 7.48 -9.57 -0.03
C THR A 140 6.22 -9.05 0.63
N LEU A 141 5.22 -8.73 -0.20
CA LEU A 141 3.85 -8.46 0.25
C LEU A 141 3.02 -9.71 0.06
N ARG A 142 2.26 -10.09 1.06
CA ARG A 142 1.33 -11.21 0.96
C ARG A 142 0.02 -10.91 1.67
N GLN A 143 -1.06 -11.53 1.20
CA GLN A 143 -2.35 -11.48 1.89
C GLN A 143 -2.21 -12.14 3.25
N ASP A 144 -2.78 -11.51 4.27
CA ASP A 144 -2.91 -12.11 5.59
C ASP A 144 -4.29 -12.76 5.71
N ASN A 145 -4.39 -13.98 5.21
CA ASN A 145 -5.66 -14.71 5.16
C ASN A 145 -6.25 -14.95 6.54
N GLY A 146 -5.42 -15.21 7.53
CA GLY A 146 -5.87 -15.38 8.91
C GLY A 146 -6.47 -14.09 9.49
N ALA A 147 -5.84 -12.95 9.24
CA ALA A 147 -6.37 -11.67 9.69
C ALA A 147 -7.64 -11.29 8.94
N ASN A 148 -7.74 -11.55 7.64
CA ASN A 148 -8.95 -11.33 6.86
C ASN A 148 -10.11 -12.18 7.37
N LYS A 149 -9.87 -13.44 7.68
CA LYS A 149 -10.87 -14.33 8.25
C LYS A 149 -11.39 -13.82 9.61
N LYS A 150 -10.47 -13.36 10.48
CA LYS A 150 -10.85 -12.76 11.76
C LYS A 150 -11.67 -11.50 11.60
N LEU A 151 -11.27 -10.63 10.67
CA LEU A 151 -11.92 -9.34 10.47
C LEU A 151 -13.33 -9.49 9.91
N TYR A 152 -13.55 -10.42 9.00
CA TYR A 152 -14.83 -10.59 8.29
C TYR A 152 -15.67 -11.78 8.76
N GLY A 153 -15.15 -12.59 9.68
CA GLY A 153 -15.85 -13.74 10.23
C GLY A 153 -16.00 -14.93 9.27
N ARG A 154 -15.37 -14.89 8.11
CA ARG A 154 -15.37 -15.96 7.11
C ARG A 154 -14.12 -15.91 6.24
N GLU A 155 -13.82 -16.97 5.54
CA GLU A 155 -12.73 -16.98 4.58
C GLU A 155 -13.10 -16.09 3.37
N VAL A 156 -12.26 -15.09 3.11
CA VAL A 156 -12.43 -14.14 2.03
C VAL A 156 -11.06 -13.68 1.55
N SER A 157 -10.83 -13.72 0.24
CA SER A 157 -9.57 -13.32 -0.35
C SER A 157 -9.47 -11.80 -0.51
N ALA A 158 -8.25 -11.29 -0.65
CA ALA A 158 -8.04 -9.88 -0.93
C ALA A 158 -8.78 -9.44 -2.20
N ARG A 159 -8.76 -10.24 -3.25
CA ARG A 159 -9.46 -9.97 -4.50
C ARG A 159 -10.98 -9.83 -4.29
N GLU A 160 -11.56 -10.73 -3.51
CA GLU A 160 -12.99 -10.69 -3.17
C GLU A 160 -13.34 -9.42 -2.38
N ILE A 161 -12.47 -9.02 -1.46
CA ILE A 161 -12.67 -7.81 -0.66
C ILE A 161 -12.50 -6.54 -1.51
N LEU A 162 -11.39 -6.44 -2.23
CA LEU A 162 -10.95 -5.20 -2.87
C LEU A 162 -11.52 -4.97 -4.26
N LEU A 163 -11.66 -6.03 -5.08
CA LEU A 163 -12.19 -5.93 -6.44
C LEU A 163 -13.66 -6.23 -6.51
N GLN A 164 -14.12 -7.26 -5.81
CA GLN A 164 -15.48 -7.77 -5.96
C GLN A 164 -16.47 -7.19 -4.95
N GLY A 165 -15.97 -6.46 -3.96
CA GLY A 165 -16.81 -5.78 -2.96
C GLY A 165 -17.72 -6.72 -2.17
N LYS A 166 -17.29 -7.95 -1.92
CA LYS A 166 -18.14 -8.99 -1.29
C LYS A 166 -18.34 -8.81 0.21
N VAL A 167 -17.71 -7.83 0.82
CA VAL A 167 -17.81 -7.57 2.25
C VAL A 167 -18.03 -6.09 2.52
N ALA A 168 -18.73 -5.78 3.61
CA ALA A 168 -18.90 -4.42 4.08
C ALA A 168 -17.68 -4.02 4.93
N ALA A 169 -17.32 -2.73 4.90
CA ALA A 169 -16.22 -2.22 5.71
C ALA A 169 -16.56 -2.35 7.21
N PRO A 170 -15.65 -2.91 8.02
CA PRO A 170 -15.89 -3.01 9.46
C PRO A 170 -15.80 -1.64 10.13
N PRO A 171 -16.42 -1.46 11.31
CA PRO A 171 -16.39 -0.18 12.04
C PRO A 171 -14.97 0.35 12.27
N ALA A 172 -14.01 -0.53 12.55
CA ALA A 172 -12.62 -0.13 12.80
C ALA A 172 -11.95 0.53 11.59
N ALA A 173 -12.43 0.28 10.37
CA ALA A 173 -11.88 0.84 9.15
C ALA A 173 -12.52 2.17 8.74
N GLN A 174 -13.65 2.54 9.34
CA GLN A 174 -14.43 3.70 8.90
C GLN A 174 -13.64 5.02 8.98
N LYS A 175 -12.82 5.18 10.00
CA LYS A 175 -12.02 6.40 10.16
C LYS A 175 -11.02 6.56 9.01
N LEU A 176 -10.29 5.52 8.65
CA LEU A 176 -9.33 5.56 7.55
C LEU A 176 -10.03 5.77 6.21
N ILE A 177 -11.12 5.07 5.97
CA ILE A 177 -11.94 5.23 4.76
C ILE A 177 -12.44 6.68 4.64
N SER A 178 -12.93 7.25 5.72
CA SER A 178 -13.41 8.63 5.76
C SER A 178 -12.29 9.63 5.46
N ILE A 179 -11.10 9.42 6.01
CA ILE A 179 -9.93 10.25 5.74
C ILE A 179 -9.56 10.19 4.25
N LEU A 180 -9.51 9.01 3.67
CA LEU A 180 -9.19 8.82 2.25
C LEU A 180 -10.24 9.47 1.34
N ASN A 181 -11.52 9.28 1.63
CA ASN A 181 -12.59 9.90 0.85
C ASN A 181 -12.60 11.42 0.97
N GLY A 182 -12.16 11.97 2.10
CA GLY A 182 -12.03 13.42 2.29
C GLY A 182 -10.80 14.00 1.60
N LYS A 183 -9.67 13.30 1.65
CA LYS A 183 -8.38 13.81 1.16
C LYS A 183 -8.14 13.55 -0.32
N THR A 184 -8.62 12.44 -0.84
CA THR A 184 -8.42 12.05 -2.23
C THR A 184 -9.66 11.28 -2.75
N PRO A 185 -10.80 11.99 -2.93
CA PRO A 185 -12.06 11.34 -3.28
C PRO A 185 -12.13 10.81 -4.71
N LYS A 186 -11.42 11.44 -5.63
CA LYS A 186 -11.49 11.10 -7.05
C LYS A 186 -10.20 10.45 -7.54
N ASN A 187 -10.34 9.42 -8.36
CA ASN A 187 -9.22 8.79 -9.02
C ASN A 187 -8.81 9.62 -10.25
N LEU A 188 -7.62 10.21 -10.18
CA LEU A 188 -7.04 11.01 -11.28
C LEU A 188 -5.90 10.26 -11.97
N SER A 189 -5.86 8.94 -11.87
CA SER A 189 -4.85 8.13 -12.54
C SER A 189 -4.94 8.25 -14.07
N ASP A 190 -3.82 7.97 -14.76
CA ASP A 190 -3.78 7.97 -16.23
C ASP A 190 -4.74 6.89 -16.74
N PRO A 191 -5.64 7.19 -17.68
CA PRO A 191 -6.50 6.20 -18.32
C PRO A 191 -5.75 4.99 -18.89
N LYS A 192 -4.49 5.15 -19.27
CA LYS A 192 -3.63 4.03 -19.71
C LYS A 192 -3.35 3.03 -18.60
N SER A 193 -3.50 3.41 -17.35
CA SER A 193 -3.34 2.48 -16.22
C SER A 193 -4.44 1.45 -16.14
N LEU A 194 -5.51 1.67 -16.87
CA LEU A 194 -6.68 0.78 -16.93
C LEU A 194 -6.52 -0.36 -17.94
N GLN A 195 -5.45 -0.34 -18.72
CA GLN A 195 -5.20 -1.35 -19.77
C GLN A 195 -4.39 -2.55 -19.28
#